data_fef70d3a4706c52662ac6f2912c9e10b
#
_entry.id   fef70d3a4706c52662ac6f2912c9e10b
#
_cell.length_a   1.000
_cell.length_b   1.000
_cell.length_c   1.000
_cell.angle_alpha   90.00
_cell.angle_beta   90.00
_cell.angle_gamma   90.00
#
_symmetry.space_group_name_H-M   'P 1'
#
loop_
_entity.id
_entity.type
_entity.pdbx_description
1 polymer ?
#
loop_
_entity_poly.entity_id
_entity_poly.type
_entity_poly.pdbx_seq_one_letter_code
_entity_poly.pdbx_strand_id
1 'polypeptide(L)'
;YEEGLECTAVIEDSEVASYTITGVTIPSVQTYATGTFPDESFLMAAITDGLEDHTLNFKNLCGALKLQLKGTMKVKSVMVQGHDSERLSGEATVTLSSDRSSPIIEMSSDAAVTATLDCGEGVQLSESTTNEFIVTLPPTQFVNGFTVSIIGADGTVARIVTSKQNSVGRSYMHTMPELTVNANEGNLVCNTGAVLREDLNLLPSSYELASRPGEFFTYEYIPVEPATTYKSVGGTRSW
;
A
#
# COMPACT_ATOMS: atom_id res chain seq x y z
N TYR A 1 2.09 1.51 -26.80
CA TYR A 1 2.92 2.67 -26.41
C TYR A 1 2.03 3.58 -25.59
N GLU A 2 2.28 3.70 -24.28
CA GLU A 2 1.72 4.80 -23.51
C GLU A 2 2.44 6.08 -23.88
N GLU A 3 1.72 7.13 -24.19
CA GLU A 3 2.28 8.46 -24.41
C GLU A 3 2.95 8.93 -23.11
N GLY A 4 4.23 9.30 -23.17
CA GLY A 4 4.99 9.82 -22.05
C GLY A 4 6.11 8.93 -21.52
N LEU A 5 6.27 7.71 -22.05
CA LEU A 5 7.43 6.88 -21.72
C LEU A 5 8.64 7.29 -22.54
N GLU A 6 9.72 7.66 -21.89
CA GLU A 6 11.00 7.92 -22.51
C GLU A 6 11.98 6.77 -22.24
N CYS A 7 12.67 6.31 -23.26
CA CYS A 7 13.69 5.27 -23.13
C CYS A 7 15.06 5.87 -23.54
N THR A 8 16.01 5.84 -22.64
CA THR A 8 17.38 6.27 -22.88
C THR A 8 18.34 5.10 -22.73
N ALA A 9 19.18 4.86 -23.74
CA ALA A 9 20.25 3.87 -23.67
C ALA A 9 21.51 4.53 -23.11
N VAL A 10 22.12 3.91 -22.11
CA VAL A 10 23.45 4.26 -21.60
C VAL A 10 24.38 3.10 -21.96
N ILE A 11 25.35 3.36 -22.82
CA ILE A 11 26.39 2.39 -23.18
C ILE A 11 27.62 2.80 -22.37
N GLU A 12 27.93 2.04 -21.33
CA GLU A 12 29.19 2.12 -20.62
C GLU A 12 30.22 1.21 -21.28
N ASP A 13 31.50 1.39 -20.96
CA ASP A 13 32.65 0.62 -21.51
C ASP A 13 32.62 -0.89 -21.16
N SER A 14 31.51 -1.39 -20.62
CA SER A 14 31.26 -2.79 -20.34
C SER A 14 30.45 -3.43 -21.49
N GLU A 15 30.65 -4.72 -21.74
CA GLU A 15 29.93 -5.49 -22.74
C GLU A 15 28.39 -5.54 -22.51
N VAL A 16 27.93 -4.98 -21.40
CA VAL A 16 26.51 -4.97 -20.99
C VAL A 16 25.98 -3.55 -21.06
N ALA A 17 25.09 -3.28 -22.00
CA ALA A 17 24.38 -2.01 -22.10
C ALA A 17 23.20 -1.98 -21.11
N SER A 18 22.99 -0.83 -20.47
CA SER A 18 21.81 -0.56 -19.67
C SER A 18 20.86 0.40 -20.40
N TYR A 19 19.56 0.18 -20.21
CA TYR A 19 18.48 0.97 -20.80
C TYR A 19 17.60 1.50 -19.71
N THR A 20 17.45 2.80 -19.66
CA THR A 20 16.63 3.48 -18.63
C THR A 20 15.31 3.92 -19.25
N ILE A 21 14.21 3.56 -18.61
CA ILE A 21 12.84 3.96 -18.97
C ILE A 21 12.33 4.88 -17.87
N THR A 22 11.96 6.09 -18.21
CA THR A 22 11.33 7.08 -17.32
C THR A 22 9.85 7.23 -17.61
N GLY A 23 9.10 7.87 -16.71
CA GLY A 23 7.66 8.07 -16.85
C GLY A 23 6.83 6.83 -16.47
N VAL A 24 7.45 5.77 -15.97
CA VAL A 24 6.75 4.60 -15.46
C VAL A 24 6.00 5.01 -14.18
N THR A 25 4.73 4.65 -14.06
CA THR A 25 3.92 5.01 -12.90
C THR A 25 3.29 3.78 -12.26
N ILE A 26 3.50 3.58 -10.94
CA ILE A 26 2.74 2.62 -10.15
C ILE A 26 1.51 3.36 -9.60
N PRO A 27 0.29 2.91 -9.90
CA PRO A 27 -0.93 3.60 -9.45
C PRO A 27 -1.00 3.73 -7.92
N SER A 28 -1.27 4.92 -7.43
CA SER A 28 -1.49 5.18 -5.99
C SER A 28 -2.84 4.66 -5.51
N VAL A 29 -3.81 4.61 -6.41
CA VAL A 29 -5.11 3.97 -6.22
C VAL A 29 -5.25 2.87 -7.26
N GLN A 30 -5.43 1.66 -6.80
CA GLN A 30 -5.60 0.45 -7.60
C GLN A 30 -7.03 -0.04 -7.46
N THR A 31 -7.65 -0.52 -8.53
CA THR A 31 -9.02 -1.00 -8.50
C THR A 31 -9.06 -2.47 -8.10
N TYR A 32 -9.85 -2.81 -7.09
CA TYR A 32 -10.03 -4.19 -6.65
C TYR A 32 -10.54 -5.09 -7.76
N ALA A 33 -9.89 -6.25 -7.91
CA ALA A 33 -10.30 -7.31 -8.81
C ALA A 33 -10.37 -8.64 -8.05
N THR A 34 -11.50 -9.34 -8.16
CA THR A 34 -11.71 -10.59 -7.42
C THR A 34 -10.77 -11.69 -7.89
N GLY A 35 -9.95 -12.20 -6.97
CA GLY A 35 -9.07 -13.35 -7.21
C GLY A 35 -7.89 -13.10 -8.16
N THR A 36 -7.63 -11.83 -8.50
CA THR A 36 -6.53 -11.45 -9.40
C THR A 36 -5.89 -10.13 -8.97
N PHE A 37 -4.86 -9.73 -9.71
CA PHE A 37 -4.22 -8.42 -9.54
C PHE A 37 -5.13 -7.30 -10.04
N PRO A 38 -5.03 -6.11 -9.43
CA PRO A 38 -5.67 -4.91 -9.95
C PRO A 38 -5.22 -4.64 -11.39
N ASP A 39 -6.15 -4.26 -12.26
CA ASP A 39 -5.84 -3.87 -13.63
C ASP A 39 -4.83 -2.71 -13.64
N GLU A 40 -3.94 -2.70 -14.64
CA GLU A 40 -2.93 -1.66 -14.87
C GLU A 40 -1.89 -1.48 -13.74
N SER A 41 -1.96 -2.25 -12.66
CA SER A 41 -1.03 -2.08 -11.52
C SER A 41 0.17 -3.02 -11.57
N PHE A 42 0.07 -4.16 -12.27
CA PHE A 42 1.12 -5.18 -12.28
C PHE A 42 2.00 -5.04 -13.53
N LEU A 43 2.91 -4.07 -13.46
CA LEU A 43 3.75 -3.67 -14.57
C LEU A 43 4.79 -4.73 -14.95
N MET A 44 5.08 -4.84 -16.24
CA MET A 44 6.09 -5.74 -16.79
C MET A 44 6.94 -5.02 -17.82
N ALA A 45 8.19 -5.43 -17.95
CA ALA A 45 9.10 -4.96 -18.98
C ALA A 45 9.82 -6.12 -19.68
N ALA A 46 10.19 -5.91 -20.93
CA ALA A 46 10.98 -6.84 -21.70
C ALA A 46 12.02 -6.09 -22.55
N ILE A 47 13.09 -6.77 -22.89
CA ILE A 47 14.14 -6.32 -23.80
C ILE A 47 14.43 -7.41 -24.81
N THR A 48 14.72 -7.04 -26.07
CA THR A 48 15.13 -7.93 -27.15
C THR A 48 16.65 -7.88 -27.37
N ASP A 49 17.21 -8.88 -28.05
CA ASP A 49 18.62 -8.92 -28.49
C ASP A 49 18.84 -8.17 -29.82
N GLY A 50 18.28 -6.99 -29.93
CA GLY A 50 18.39 -6.17 -31.13
C GLY A 50 17.18 -6.30 -32.07
N LEU A 51 17.31 -5.75 -33.27
CA LEU A 51 16.19 -5.57 -34.20
C LEU A 51 15.64 -6.86 -34.81
N GLU A 52 16.45 -7.89 -34.84
CA GLU A 52 16.07 -9.19 -35.44
C GLU A 52 15.47 -10.17 -34.41
N ASP A 53 15.55 -9.84 -33.12
CA ASP A 53 14.91 -10.64 -32.08
C ASP A 53 13.47 -10.15 -31.86
N HIS A 54 12.52 -10.97 -32.24
CA HIS A 54 11.09 -10.70 -32.09
C HIS A 54 10.49 -11.38 -30.85
N THR A 55 11.32 -11.95 -29.97
CA THR A 55 10.89 -12.65 -28.76
C THR A 55 10.94 -11.73 -27.54
N LEU A 56 9.78 -11.37 -27.00
CA LEU A 56 9.65 -10.58 -25.79
C LEU A 56 9.46 -11.49 -24.58
N ASN A 57 10.45 -11.53 -23.70
CA ASN A 57 10.36 -12.22 -22.41
C ASN A 57 10.05 -11.20 -21.32
N PHE A 58 8.78 -10.99 -21.04
CA PHE A 58 8.33 -10.04 -20.03
C PHE A 58 8.73 -10.48 -18.61
N LYS A 59 9.23 -9.53 -17.87
CA LYS A 59 9.57 -9.67 -16.43
C LYS A 59 8.75 -8.67 -15.62
N ASN A 60 8.17 -9.14 -14.54
CA ASN A 60 7.43 -8.28 -13.63
C ASN A 60 8.34 -7.22 -13.01
N LEU A 61 7.85 -6.01 -12.86
CA LEU A 61 8.54 -4.92 -12.16
C LEU A 61 8.18 -4.88 -10.68
N CYS A 62 6.96 -5.28 -10.35
CA CYS A 62 6.38 -5.22 -9.02
C CYS A 62 6.29 -6.59 -8.33
N GLY A 63 6.01 -6.58 -7.06
CA GLY A 63 5.47 -7.66 -6.27
C GLY A 63 4.08 -7.32 -5.74
N ALA A 64 3.56 -8.12 -4.81
CA ALA A 64 2.25 -7.88 -4.23
C ALA A 64 2.16 -8.28 -2.76
N LEU A 65 1.29 -7.60 -2.04
CA LEU A 65 0.82 -7.97 -0.72
C LEU A 65 -0.59 -8.54 -0.85
N LYS A 66 -0.80 -9.78 -0.40
CA LYS A 66 -2.11 -10.43 -0.38
C LYS A 66 -2.64 -10.51 1.05
N LEU A 67 -3.80 -9.91 1.27
CA LEU A 67 -4.55 -10.02 2.51
C LEU A 67 -5.67 -11.04 2.35
N GLN A 68 -5.89 -11.82 3.40
CA GLN A 68 -6.94 -12.81 3.50
C GLN A 68 -7.88 -12.39 4.64
N LEU A 69 -9.07 -11.90 4.29
CA LEU A 69 -10.00 -11.31 5.25
C LEU A 69 -11.30 -12.09 5.34
N LYS A 70 -11.77 -12.27 6.58
CA LYS A 70 -13.10 -12.76 6.94
C LYS A 70 -13.80 -11.76 7.85
N GLY A 71 -15.09 -11.94 8.09
CA GLY A 71 -15.85 -11.16 9.06
C GLY A 71 -17.12 -10.56 8.51
N THR A 72 -17.57 -9.48 9.11
CA THR A 72 -18.86 -8.85 8.80
C THR A 72 -18.73 -7.46 8.16
N MET A 73 -17.52 -6.92 8.05
CA MET A 73 -17.29 -5.60 7.45
C MET A 73 -17.57 -5.61 5.95
N LYS A 74 -18.12 -4.53 5.42
CA LYS A 74 -18.13 -4.23 4.00
C LYS A 74 -16.93 -3.36 3.68
N VAL A 75 -15.86 -3.96 3.12
CA VAL A 75 -14.58 -3.29 2.87
C VAL A 75 -14.71 -2.34 1.69
N LYS A 76 -14.48 -1.05 1.93
CA LYS A 76 -14.50 0.02 0.93
C LYS A 76 -13.13 0.24 0.29
N SER A 77 -12.08 0.19 1.11
CA SER A 77 -10.71 0.30 0.62
C SER A 77 -9.70 -0.34 1.59
N VAL A 78 -8.53 -0.64 1.05
CA VAL A 78 -7.38 -1.14 1.81
C VAL A 78 -6.18 -0.26 1.47
N MET A 79 -5.54 0.32 2.48
CA MET A 79 -4.36 1.17 2.33
C MET A 79 -3.15 0.54 3.02
N VAL A 80 -2.02 0.52 2.34
CA VAL A 80 -0.73 0.06 2.85
C VAL A 80 0.20 1.25 3.02
N GLN A 81 0.90 1.32 4.15
CA GLN A 81 1.89 2.35 4.46
C GLN A 81 3.05 1.74 5.24
N GLY A 82 4.28 1.99 4.81
CA GLY A 82 5.49 1.61 5.53
C GLY A 82 5.79 2.57 6.69
N HIS A 83 6.59 2.13 7.65
CA HIS A 83 6.91 2.94 8.83
C HIS A 83 8.13 3.85 8.64
N ASP A 84 8.92 3.63 7.57
CA ASP A 84 10.12 4.43 7.26
C ASP A 84 9.91 5.33 6.03
N SER A 85 8.66 5.65 5.71
CA SER A 85 8.32 6.48 4.55
C SER A 85 8.75 5.84 3.22
N GLU A 86 8.68 4.52 3.11
CA GLU A 86 8.95 3.78 1.89
C GLU A 86 8.00 4.26 0.78
N ARG A 87 8.54 4.47 -0.40
CA ARG A 87 7.79 4.91 -1.57
C ARG A 87 7.06 3.73 -2.19
N LEU A 88 5.74 3.76 -2.17
CA LEU A 88 4.90 2.60 -2.54
C LEU A 88 4.13 2.80 -3.85
N SER A 89 4.01 4.04 -4.32
CA SER A 89 3.28 4.33 -5.56
C SER A 89 3.70 5.67 -6.15
N GLY A 90 3.44 5.90 -7.42
CA GLY A 90 3.81 7.12 -8.14
C GLY A 90 4.86 6.85 -9.21
N GLU A 91 5.57 7.90 -9.62
CA GLU A 91 6.58 7.82 -10.66
C GLU A 91 7.79 6.98 -10.25
N ALA A 92 8.32 6.27 -11.22
CA ALA A 92 9.47 5.41 -11.10
C ALA A 92 10.33 5.43 -12.36
N THR A 93 11.58 5.05 -12.18
CA THR A 93 12.52 4.78 -13.25
C THR A 93 12.81 3.29 -13.30
N VAL A 94 12.82 2.69 -14.48
CA VAL A 94 13.11 1.27 -14.69
C VAL A 94 14.41 1.15 -15.46
N THR A 95 15.34 0.37 -14.95
CA THR A 95 16.58 0.02 -15.62
C THR A 95 16.53 -1.44 -16.09
N LEU A 96 16.76 -1.63 -17.38
CA LEU A 96 16.90 -2.93 -18.03
C LEU A 96 18.35 -3.12 -18.47
N SER A 97 18.84 -4.34 -18.45
CA SER A 97 20.19 -4.67 -18.89
C SER A 97 20.15 -5.59 -20.12
N SER A 98 21.09 -5.39 -21.05
CA SER A 98 21.20 -6.19 -22.28
C SER A 98 21.48 -7.66 -21.99
N ASP A 99 22.05 -8.00 -20.84
CA ASP A 99 22.23 -9.38 -20.39
C ASP A 99 20.94 -10.06 -19.90
N ARG A 100 19.82 -9.32 -19.99
CA ARG A 100 18.51 -9.78 -19.55
C ARG A 100 18.46 -10.15 -18.06
N SER A 101 19.29 -9.56 -17.24
CA SER A 101 19.19 -9.65 -15.79
C SER A 101 17.85 -9.10 -15.28
N SER A 102 17.60 -9.22 -14.00
CA SER A 102 16.35 -8.74 -13.40
C SER A 102 16.22 -7.21 -13.54
N PRO A 103 15.08 -6.70 -14.02
CA PRO A 103 14.82 -5.27 -14.03
C PRO A 103 14.97 -4.65 -12.62
N ILE A 104 15.49 -3.44 -12.59
CA ILE A 104 15.54 -2.62 -11.37
C ILE A 104 14.49 -1.53 -11.53
N ILE A 105 13.66 -1.32 -10.51
CA ILE A 105 12.72 -0.22 -10.44
C ILE A 105 13.08 0.65 -9.24
N GLU A 106 13.20 1.94 -9.47
CA GLU A 106 13.52 2.95 -8.47
C GLU A 106 12.42 4.00 -8.42
N MET A 107 11.80 4.15 -7.27
CA MET A 107 10.73 5.14 -7.06
C MET A 107 11.30 6.54 -6.98
N SER A 108 10.59 7.51 -7.55
CA SER A 108 10.92 8.93 -7.42
C SER A 108 10.92 9.37 -5.95
N SER A 109 11.74 10.36 -5.61
CA SER A 109 11.73 11.00 -4.29
C SER A 109 10.37 11.59 -3.92
N ASP A 110 9.58 11.99 -4.92
CA ASP A 110 8.26 12.59 -4.75
C ASP A 110 7.11 11.58 -4.83
N ALA A 111 7.44 10.30 -5.02
CA ALA A 111 6.47 9.22 -5.02
C ALA A 111 5.76 9.11 -3.66
N ALA A 112 4.52 8.62 -3.68
CA ALA A 112 3.70 8.51 -2.48
C ALA A 112 4.18 7.37 -1.56
N VAL A 113 4.01 7.56 -0.25
CA VAL A 113 4.36 6.58 0.79
C VAL A 113 3.23 5.59 1.07
N THR A 114 2.14 5.68 0.33
CA THR A 114 0.97 4.81 0.47
C THR A 114 0.60 4.17 -0.86
N ALA A 115 -0.01 2.99 -0.80
CA ALA A 115 -0.71 2.37 -1.92
C ALA A 115 -2.11 1.97 -1.44
N THR A 116 -3.13 2.30 -2.22
CA THR A 116 -4.54 2.09 -1.85
C THR A 116 -5.22 1.19 -2.87
N LEU A 117 -5.94 0.18 -2.39
CA LEU A 117 -6.84 -0.64 -3.18
C LEU A 117 -8.27 -0.14 -2.95
N ASP A 118 -8.89 0.42 -3.97
CA ASP A 118 -10.28 0.86 -3.96
C ASP A 118 -11.21 -0.30 -4.33
N CYS A 119 -12.14 -0.62 -3.44
CA CYS A 119 -13.10 -1.69 -3.61
C CYS A 119 -14.45 -1.22 -4.20
N GLY A 120 -14.49 -0.04 -4.84
CA GLY A 120 -15.68 0.50 -5.49
C GLY A 120 -16.86 0.62 -4.51
N GLU A 121 -17.96 -0.04 -4.77
CA GLU A 121 -19.13 -0.06 -3.89
C GLU A 121 -18.91 -0.85 -2.58
N GLY A 122 -17.74 -1.44 -2.43
CA GLY A 122 -17.33 -2.23 -1.27
C GLY A 122 -17.55 -3.73 -1.43
N VAL A 123 -16.63 -4.49 -0.87
CA VAL A 123 -16.64 -5.96 -0.83
C VAL A 123 -17.17 -6.41 0.53
N GLN A 124 -18.32 -7.09 0.54
CA GLN A 124 -18.88 -7.67 1.76
C GLN A 124 -18.06 -8.88 2.19
N LEU A 125 -17.49 -8.84 3.37
CA LEU A 125 -16.82 -10.00 3.97
C LEU A 125 -17.84 -11.05 4.41
N SER A 126 -17.37 -12.27 4.51
CA SER A 126 -18.13 -13.43 5.02
C SER A 126 -17.38 -14.02 6.23
N GLU A 127 -18.10 -14.45 7.23
CA GLU A 127 -17.52 -15.17 8.38
C GLU A 127 -17.02 -16.57 8.02
N SER A 128 -17.60 -17.17 6.97
CA SER A 128 -17.31 -18.54 6.56
C SER A 128 -16.34 -18.64 5.35
N THR A 129 -16.20 -17.59 4.59
CA THR A 129 -15.42 -17.58 3.33
C THR A 129 -14.40 -16.46 3.36
N THR A 130 -13.16 -16.81 3.03
CA THR A 130 -12.07 -15.84 2.93
C THR A 130 -12.17 -15.04 1.64
N ASN A 131 -12.10 -13.72 1.76
CA ASN A 131 -11.95 -12.80 0.64
C ASN A 131 -10.48 -12.40 0.52
N GLU A 132 -9.96 -12.38 -0.71
CA GLU A 132 -8.58 -12.00 -1.00
C GLU A 132 -8.52 -10.58 -1.54
N PHE A 133 -7.59 -9.78 -1.02
CA PHE A 133 -7.30 -8.43 -1.45
C PHE A 133 -5.83 -8.35 -1.82
N ILE A 134 -5.54 -8.00 -3.06
CA ILE A 134 -4.17 -7.96 -3.58
C ILE A 134 -3.80 -6.51 -3.87
N VAL A 135 -2.75 -6.04 -3.22
CA VAL A 135 -2.18 -4.70 -3.43
C VAL A 135 -0.83 -4.87 -4.11
N THR A 136 -0.67 -4.28 -5.29
CA THR A 136 0.60 -4.29 -6.01
C THR A 136 1.53 -3.23 -5.43
N LEU A 137 2.78 -3.61 -5.19
CA LEU A 137 3.79 -2.75 -4.59
C LEU A 137 5.10 -2.86 -5.37
N PRO A 138 5.91 -1.79 -5.43
CA PRO A 138 7.29 -1.91 -5.89
C PRO A 138 8.07 -2.85 -4.95
N PRO A 139 9.19 -3.42 -5.37
CA PRO A 139 10.09 -4.14 -4.47
C PRO A 139 10.47 -3.24 -3.30
N THR A 140 10.07 -3.64 -2.09
CA THR A 140 10.19 -2.79 -0.90
C THR A 140 10.69 -3.59 0.29
N GLN A 141 11.62 -3.01 1.04
CA GLN A 141 12.08 -3.52 2.33
C GLN A 141 11.45 -2.69 3.44
N PHE A 142 10.52 -3.26 4.18
CA PHE A 142 9.91 -2.64 5.36
C PHE A 142 10.74 -2.98 6.59
N VAL A 143 11.79 -2.22 6.86
CA VAL A 143 12.75 -2.52 7.94
C VAL A 143 12.08 -2.48 9.30
N ASN A 144 11.27 -1.45 9.54
CA ASN A 144 10.53 -1.25 10.79
C ASN A 144 9.05 -1.69 10.68
N GLY A 145 8.72 -2.43 9.61
CA GLY A 145 7.38 -2.93 9.37
C GLY A 145 6.48 -1.97 8.62
N PHE A 146 5.19 -2.26 8.63
CA PHE A 146 4.19 -1.51 7.88
C PHE A 146 2.82 -1.59 8.57
N THR A 147 1.93 -0.71 8.16
CA THR A 147 0.52 -0.67 8.56
C THR A 147 -0.38 -0.96 7.37
N VAL A 148 -1.39 -1.79 7.58
CA VAL A 148 -2.51 -1.95 6.66
C VAL A 148 -3.76 -1.39 7.33
N SER A 149 -4.40 -0.44 6.69
CA SER A 149 -5.68 0.13 7.11
C SER A 149 -6.80 -0.40 6.23
N ILE A 150 -7.79 -1.04 6.82
CA ILE A 150 -8.97 -1.59 6.15
C ILE A 150 -10.14 -0.68 6.49
N ILE A 151 -10.68 -0.02 5.48
CA ILE A 151 -11.71 1.00 5.64
C ILE A 151 -13.06 0.40 5.22
N GLY A 152 -14.01 0.41 6.12
CA GLY A 152 -15.37 -0.05 5.88
C GLY A 152 -16.22 0.98 5.14
N ALA A 153 -17.27 0.51 4.45
CA ALA A 153 -18.23 1.38 3.77
C ALA A 153 -19.04 2.26 4.76
N ASP A 154 -19.07 1.89 6.02
CA ASP A 154 -19.67 2.63 7.13
C ASP A 154 -18.71 3.63 7.79
N GLY A 155 -17.48 3.75 7.28
CA GLY A 155 -16.44 4.60 7.83
C GLY A 155 -15.64 3.97 8.98
N THR A 156 -15.95 2.74 9.40
CA THR A 156 -15.11 2.00 10.35
C THR A 156 -13.73 1.74 9.78
N VAL A 157 -12.71 1.76 10.62
CA VAL A 157 -11.33 1.46 10.22
C VAL A 157 -10.76 0.36 11.11
N ALA A 158 -10.33 -0.73 10.50
CA ALA A 158 -9.52 -1.75 11.14
C ALA A 158 -8.07 -1.60 10.71
N ARG A 159 -7.13 -1.76 11.64
CA ARG A 159 -5.70 -1.63 11.37
C ARG A 159 -4.94 -2.87 11.76
N ILE A 160 -4.02 -3.21 10.89
CA ILE A 160 -3.03 -4.27 11.11
C ILE A 160 -1.68 -3.58 11.12
N VAL A 161 -1.00 -3.65 12.25
CA VAL A 161 0.32 -3.04 12.43
C VAL A 161 1.35 -4.14 12.70
N THR A 162 2.41 -4.15 11.94
CA THR A 162 3.57 -5.00 12.20
C THR A 162 4.82 -4.13 12.33
N SER A 163 5.59 -4.34 13.39
CA SER A 163 6.91 -3.73 13.59
C SER A 163 8.05 -4.64 13.17
N LYS A 164 7.73 -5.84 12.65
CA LYS A 164 8.74 -6.78 12.19
C LYS A 164 9.20 -6.40 10.79
N GLN A 165 10.47 -6.62 10.53
CA GLN A 165 11.00 -6.51 9.18
C GLN A 165 10.23 -7.44 8.23
N ASN A 166 9.82 -6.90 7.10
CA ASN A 166 9.15 -7.60 6.03
C ASN A 166 9.70 -7.13 4.68
N SER A 167 9.40 -7.86 3.62
CA SER A 167 9.77 -7.43 2.28
C SER A 167 8.75 -7.90 1.25
N VAL A 168 8.54 -7.07 0.24
CA VAL A 168 7.86 -7.44 -0.99
C VAL A 168 8.90 -7.45 -2.09
N GLY A 169 9.19 -8.61 -2.62
CA GLY A 169 10.14 -8.79 -3.71
C GLY A 169 9.46 -8.71 -5.07
N ARG A 170 10.21 -8.34 -6.11
CA ARG A 170 9.76 -8.42 -7.50
C ARG A 170 9.31 -9.85 -7.85
N SER A 171 8.19 -9.98 -8.53
CA SER A 171 7.56 -11.28 -8.88
C SER A 171 7.17 -12.13 -7.67
N TYR A 172 7.10 -11.55 -6.49
CA TYR A 172 6.74 -12.25 -5.27
C TYR A 172 5.43 -11.73 -4.70
N MET A 173 4.56 -12.66 -4.25
CA MET A 173 3.34 -12.33 -3.52
C MET A 173 3.53 -12.68 -2.05
N HIS A 174 3.61 -11.67 -1.21
CA HIS A 174 3.64 -11.85 0.23
C HIS A 174 2.21 -12.03 0.75
N THR A 175 1.87 -13.22 1.21
CA THR A 175 0.53 -13.52 1.75
C THR A 175 0.54 -13.35 3.26
N MET A 176 -0.34 -12.48 3.75
CA MET A 176 -0.57 -12.31 5.19
C MET A 176 -1.44 -13.43 5.76
N PRO A 177 -1.29 -13.74 7.05
CA PRO A 177 -2.22 -14.63 7.74
C PRO A 177 -3.67 -14.17 7.60
N GLU A 178 -4.61 -15.12 7.66
CA GLU A 178 -6.04 -14.82 7.63
C GLU A 178 -6.44 -13.98 8.87
N LEU A 179 -7.25 -12.96 8.66
CA LEU A 179 -7.68 -12.01 9.67
C LEU A 179 -9.19 -11.86 9.65
N THR A 180 -9.78 -11.72 10.84
CA THR A 180 -11.21 -11.42 10.98
C THR A 180 -11.39 -9.93 11.22
N VAL A 181 -12.26 -9.31 10.42
CA VAL A 181 -12.57 -7.88 10.47
C VAL A 181 -14.08 -7.70 10.52
N ASN A 182 -14.58 -7.10 11.60
CA ASN A 182 -16.01 -6.96 11.81
C ASN A 182 -16.46 -5.50 11.68
N ALA A 183 -17.66 -5.32 11.15
CA ALA A 183 -18.33 -4.02 11.12
C ALA A 183 -18.67 -3.57 12.56
N ASN A 184 -18.66 -2.28 12.80
CA ASN A 184 -19.06 -1.64 14.06
C ASN A 184 -18.27 -2.03 15.30
N GLU A 185 -17.18 -2.76 15.20
CA GLU A 185 -16.34 -3.07 16.35
C GLU A 185 -15.40 -1.91 16.73
N GLY A 186 -15.59 -0.73 16.13
CA GLY A 186 -14.83 0.48 16.46
C GLY A 186 -13.31 0.23 16.49
N ASN A 187 -12.84 -0.66 15.63
CA ASN A 187 -11.58 -1.35 15.83
C ASN A 187 -10.43 -0.54 15.28
N LEU A 188 -10.15 0.49 15.97
CA LEU A 188 -8.80 0.99 16.02
C LEU A 188 -8.00 0.02 16.89
N VAL A 189 -7.64 -1.14 16.36
CA VAL A 189 -6.70 -2.03 17.01
C VAL A 189 -5.32 -1.43 16.85
N CYS A 190 -5.01 -0.52 17.73
CA CYS A 190 -3.67 -0.05 17.92
C CYS A 190 -3.00 -0.82 19.04
N ASN A 191 -2.25 -1.83 18.73
CA ASN A 191 -1.50 -2.61 19.71
C ASN A 191 -0.30 -1.86 20.30
N THR A 192 -0.04 -0.64 19.90
CA THR A 192 1.19 0.06 20.26
C THR A 192 1.00 1.40 20.96
N GLY A 193 -0.24 1.84 21.22
CA GLY A 193 -0.50 3.18 21.75
C GLY A 193 -0.13 4.31 20.78
N ALA A 194 0.08 3.99 19.51
CA ALA A 194 0.41 4.98 18.50
C ALA A 194 -0.76 5.92 18.23
N VAL A 195 -0.44 7.14 17.92
CA VAL A 195 -1.41 8.17 17.54
C VAL A 195 -1.93 7.86 16.16
N LEU A 196 -3.17 7.44 16.08
CA LEU A 196 -3.75 6.87 14.88
C LEU A 196 -4.07 7.90 13.82
N ARG A 197 -4.39 9.12 14.22
CA ARG A 197 -4.84 10.16 13.30
C ARG A 197 -3.77 10.55 12.27
N GLU A 198 -2.49 10.59 12.68
CA GLU A 198 -1.39 10.98 11.81
C GLU A 198 -1.13 9.92 10.74
N ASP A 199 -1.19 8.68 11.17
CA ASP A 199 -0.97 7.54 10.29
C ASP A 199 -2.10 7.34 9.28
N LEU A 200 -3.33 7.63 9.67
CA LEU A 200 -4.49 7.41 8.83
C LEU A 200 -4.86 8.60 7.96
N ASN A 201 -4.34 9.78 8.31
CA ASN A 201 -4.75 11.06 7.70
C ASN A 201 -6.29 11.25 7.65
N LEU A 202 -7.01 10.62 8.58
CA LEU A 202 -8.48 10.60 8.62
C LEU A 202 -9.05 11.59 9.64
N LEU A 203 -8.21 12.04 10.59
CA LEU A 203 -8.61 12.98 11.61
C LEU A 203 -8.00 14.35 11.34
N PRO A 204 -8.71 15.44 11.67
CA PRO A 204 -8.15 16.78 11.58
C PRO A 204 -6.89 16.93 12.42
N SER A 205 -5.96 17.75 11.96
CA SER A 205 -4.70 18.03 12.69
C SER A 205 -4.92 18.67 14.06
N SER A 206 -6.11 19.23 14.32
CA SER A 206 -6.49 19.79 15.60
C SER A 206 -6.96 18.78 16.64
N TYR A 207 -7.09 17.51 16.26
CA TYR A 207 -7.49 16.47 17.20
C TYR A 207 -6.26 15.89 17.90
N GLU A 208 -6.15 16.12 19.19
CA GLU A 208 -5.05 15.61 20.01
C GLU A 208 -5.50 14.43 20.86
N LEU A 209 -4.77 13.33 20.76
CA LEU A 209 -4.89 12.16 21.61
C LEU A 209 -3.92 12.30 22.78
N ALA A 210 -4.44 12.57 23.97
CA ALA A 210 -3.62 12.45 25.16
C ALA A 210 -3.62 11.00 25.63
N SER A 211 -2.45 10.40 25.70
CA SER A 211 -2.24 9.13 26.36
C SER A 211 -1.63 9.37 27.75
N ARG A 212 -2.22 8.79 28.77
CA ARG A 212 -1.60 8.72 30.09
C ARG A 212 -1.37 7.27 30.46
N PRO A 213 -0.19 6.92 30.96
CA PRO A 213 0.06 5.57 31.45
C PRO A 213 -0.95 5.20 32.54
N GLY A 214 -1.65 4.08 32.35
CA GLY A 214 -2.61 3.55 33.31
C GLY A 214 -4.03 4.09 33.21
N GLU A 215 -4.33 5.03 32.30
CA GLU A 215 -5.69 5.47 32.05
C GLU A 215 -6.24 4.80 30.78
N PHE A 216 -7.45 4.26 30.87
CA PHE A 216 -8.15 3.71 29.73
C PHE A 216 -9.04 4.80 29.14
N PHE A 217 -8.85 5.09 27.87
CA PHE A 217 -9.72 5.97 27.11
C PHE A 217 -10.50 5.13 26.11
N THR A 218 -11.80 5.26 26.14
CA THR A 218 -12.62 4.73 25.07
C THR A 218 -12.70 5.82 24.01
N TYR A 219 -12.09 5.55 22.86
CA TYR A 219 -12.16 6.44 21.71
C TYR A 219 -13.30 5.96 20.81
N GLU A 220 -14.32 6.76 20.71
CA GLU A 220 -15.25 6.64 19.60
C GLU A 220 -14.65 7.37 18.40
N TYR A 221 -14.63 6.71 17.24
CA TYR A 221 -14.32 7.37 16.00
C TYR A 221 -15.45 8.35 15.68
N ILE A 222 -15.20 9.60 15.91
CA ILE A 222 -16.11 10.68 15.56
C ILE A 222 -15.52 11.35 14.32
N PRO A 223 -16.24 11.38 13.18
CA PRO A 223 -15.84 12.21 12.05
C PRO A 223 -15.77 13.66 12.53
N VAL A 224 -14.57 14.22 12.53
CA VAL A 224 -14.34 15.54 13.10
C VAL A 224 -14.21 16.57 12.02
N GLU A 225 -14.88 17.71 12.22
CA GLU A 225 -14.72 18.88 11.38
C GLU A 225 -13.35 19.52 11.63
N PRO A 226 -12.68 20.03 10.58
CA PRO A 226 -11.42 20.76 10.74
C PRO A 226 -11.57 21.93 11.74
N ALA A 227 -10.56 22.11 12.57
CA ALA A 227 -10.52 23.16 13.59
C ALA A 227 -11.57 23.04 14.72
N THR A 228 -12.24 21.92 14.86
CA THR A 228 -13.16 21.67 15.97
C THR A 228 -12.41 21.21 17.21
N THR A 229 -12.77 21.76 18.36
CA THR A 229 -12.20 21.33 19.64
C THR A 229 -13.06 20.23 20.25
N TYR A 230 -12.45 19.09 20.50
CA TYR A 230 -13.12 17.93 21.12
C TYR A 230 -12.74 17.81 22.60
N LYS A 231 -13.70 17.41 23.39
CA LYS A 231 -13.51 17.12 24.82
C LYS A 231 -13.59 15.61 25.03
N SER A 232 -12.80 15.09 25.96
CA SER A 232 -12.91 13.68 26.34
C SER A 232 -14.27 13.41 27.01
N VAL A 233 -14.91 12.32 26.58
CA VAL A 233 -16.11 11.82 27.26
C VAL A 233 -15.68 11.15 28.55
N GLY A 234 -16.06 11.71 29.70
CA GLY A 234 -15.74 11.15 31.00
C GLY A 234 -14.55 11.78 31.73
N GLY A 235 -13.94 12.82 31.18
CA GLY A 235 -12.88 13.59 31.81
C GLY A 235 -13.26 15.06 32.01
N THR A 236 -12.86 15.65 33.12
CA THR A 236 -13.03 17.08 33.40
C THR A 236 -11.98 17.96 32.72
N ARG A 237 -11.19 17.43 31.82
CA ARG A 237 -10.09 18.15 31.16
C ARG A 237 -10.36 18.36 29.69
N SER A 238 -10.27 19.61 29.27
CA SER A 238 -10.18 19.98 27.85
C SER A 238 -8.79 19.63 27.33
N TRP A 239 -8.74 19.16 26.14
CA TRP A 239 -7.52 18.91 25.38
C TRP A 239 -7.08 20.15 24.63
#